data_030179d8985ed3c6ce4b7e18ea71bb0a
#
_entry.id   030179d8985ed3c6ce4b7e18ea71bb0a
#
_cell.length_a   1.000
_cell.length_b   1.000
_cell.length_c   1.000
_cell.angle_alpha   90.00
_cell.angle_beta   90.00
_cell.angle_gamma   90.00
#
_symmetry.space_group_name_H-M   'P 1'
#
loop_
_entity.id
_entity.type
_entity.pdbx_description
1 polymer ?
#
loop_
_entity_poly.entity_id
_entity_poly.type
_entity_poly.pdbx_seq_one_letter_code
_entity_poly.pdbx_strand_id
1 'polypeptide(L)'
;KFENFMRQGHYPQLNYLKKEKKEIHQAIRQKMINREDKRIVFEEQRMVAKFVSKGIYQTDYEGFNEYLHNKGMLPFVCDIDGRRINENLYWKEELEDFQNETAYYVVPSFNKKGKELNQYEPVIPDKDEETLILLFETNRKQLDVAIDKYEGFKKGLILCEELKSKRKLPHSYGSISLREYPPSYDQFAIYNEVGPDALIQFGKPNLKRLDKFIEKGLISKKEVDAFKTQIDQRLDFVVMSLDSEQRMLDNFHSKQLRIIEEQKKRA
;
A
#
# COMPACT_ATOMS: atom_id res chain seq x y z
N LYS A 1 11.18 25.83 -5.44
CA LYS A 1 11.32 24.52 -6.14
C LYS A 1 9.95 23.95 -6.55
N PHE A 2 8.97 23.80 -5.66
CA PHE A 2 7.65 23.23 -6.00
C PHE A 2 6.87 24.05 -7.02
N GLU A 3 6.93 25.38 -6.94
CA GLU A 3 6.30 26.28 -7.92
C GLU A 3 6.81 26.02 -9.35
N ASN A 4 8.12 25.79 -9.50
CA ASN A 4 8.69 25.41 -10.79
C ASN A 4 8.21 24.04 -11.25
N PHE A 5 8.12 23.07 -10.34
CA PHE A 5 7.61 21.74 -10.64
C PHE A 5 6.14 21.78 -11.13
N MET A 6 5.32 22.66 -10.53
CA MET A 6 3.96 22.94 -10.98
C MET A 6 3.94 23.62 -12.35
N ARG A 7 4.72 24.70 -12.51
CA ARG A 7 4.76 25.52 -13.74
C ARG A 7 5.27 24.73 -14.95
N GLN A 8 6.20 23.79 -14.74
CA GLN A 8 6.70 22.87 -15.76
C GLN A 8 5.72 21.76 -16.10
N GLY A 9 4.56 21.71 -15.45
CA GLY A 9 3.50 20.75 -15.73
C GLY A 9 3.70 19.37 -15.11
N HIS A 10 4.77 19.12 -14.35
CA HIS A 10 5.09 17.78 -13.84
C HIS A 10 4.04 17.23 -12.87
N TYR A 11 3.54 18.07 -11.96
CA TYR A 11 2.48 17.64 -11.04
C TYR A 11 1.10 17.53 -11.73
N PRO A 12 0.67 18.49 -12.56
CA PRO A 12 -0.53 18.34 -13.39
C PRO A 12 -0.51 17.08 -14.25
N GLN A 13 0.61 16.78 -14.91
CA GLN A 13 0.79 15.56 -15.72
C GLN A 13 0.63 14.29 -14.87
N LEU A 14 1.24 14.24 -13.69
CA LEU A 14 1.08 13.10 -12.78
C LEU A 14 -0.39 12.85 -12.42
N ASN A 15 -1.13 13.92 -12.10
CA ASN A 15 -2.55 13.82 -11.75
C ASN A 15 -3.41 13.43 -12.96
N TYR A 16 -3.11 13.97 -14.12
CA TYR A 16 -3.77 13.62 -15.39
C TYR A 16 -3.58 12.11 -15.67
N LEU A 17 -2.33 11.62 -15.64
CA LEU A 17 -2.03 10.20 -15.89
C LEU A 17 -2.71 9.26 -14.88
N LYS A 18 -2.82 9.66 -13.61
CA LYS A 18 -3.57 8.89 -12.61
C LYS A 18 -5.06 8.78 -12.93
N LYS A 19 -5.68 9.90 -13.32
CA LYS A 19 -7.07 9.92 -13.74
C LYS A 19 -7.28 9.11 -15.02
N GLU A 20 -6.44 9.32 -16.01
CA GLU A 20 -6.48 8.63 -17.28
C GLU A 20 -6.38 7.11 -17.10
N LYS A 21 -5.43 6.63 -16.28
CA LYS A 21 -5.32 5.21 -15.93
C LYS A 21 -6.61 4.65 -15.35
N LYS A 22 -7.25 5.40 -14.45
CA LYS A 22 -8.51 4.99 -13.82
C LYS A 22 -9.63 4.88 -14.86
N GLU A 23 -9.76 5.87 -15.74
CA GLU A 23 -10.80 5.88 -16.77
C GLU A 23 -10.58 4.79 -17.83
N ILE A 24 -9.34 4.57 -18.30
CA ILE A 24 -9.03 3.46 -19.21
C ILE A 24 -9.35 2.11 -18.54
N HIS A 25 -8.94 1.93 -17.29
CA HIS A 25 -9.23 0.70 -16.54
C HIS A 25 -10.74 0.47 -16.40
N GLN A 26 -11.51 1.52 -16.15
CA GLN A 26 -12.96 1.47 -16.08
C GLN A 26 -13.59 1.13 -17.45
N ALA A 27 -13.08 1.71 -18.55
CA ALA A 27 -13.55 1.42 -19.90
C ALA A 27 -13.32 -0.06 -20.28
N ILE A 28 -12.13 -0.60 -19.99
CA ILE A 28 -11.83 -2.03 -20.21
C ILE A 28 -12.79 -2.89 -19.37
N ARG A 29 -12.97 -2.55 -18.09
CA ARG A 29 -13.87 -3.28 -17.18
C ARG A 29 -15.30 -3.33 -17.71
N GLN A 30 -15.82 -2.22 -18.24
CA GLN A 30 -17.18 -2.17 -18.78
C GLN A 30 -17.36 -3.09 -19.99
N LYS A 31 -16.36 -3.16 -20.87
CA LYS A 31 -16.41 -4.08 -22.02
C LYS A 31 -16.37 -5.56 -21.59
N MET A 32 -15.63 -5.87 -20.53
CA MET A 32 -15.47 -7.24 -20.06
C MET A 32 -16.60 -7.73 -19.12
N ILE A 33 -17.37 -6.83 -18.51
CA ILE A 33 -18.35 -7.23 -17.47
C ILE A 33 -19.44 -8.16 -18.00
N ASN A 34 -19.84 -7.98 -19.25
CA ASN A 34 -20.90 -8.76 -19.91
C ASN A 34 -20.39 -9.98 -20.69
N ARG A 35 -19.06 -10.23 -20.70
CA ARG A 35 -18.49 -11.39 -21.38
C ARG A 35 -18.59 -12.64 -20.51
N GLU A 36 -18.67 -13.80 -21.14
CA GLU A 36 -18.57 -15.10 -20.48
C GLU A 36 -17.17 -15.30 -19.92
N ASP A 37 -16.15 -15.02 -20.74
CA ASP A 37 -14.75 -15.12 -20.36
C ASP A 37 -14.38 -14.00 -19.39
N LYS A 38 -14.11 -14.39 -18.14
CA LYS A 38 -13.69 -13.45 -17.10
C LYS A 38 -12.17 -13.23 -17.05
N ARG A 39 -11.42 -13.84 -17.96
CA ARG A 39 -9.98 -13.66 -18.17
C ARG A 39 -9.68 -13.63 -19.66
N ILE A 40 -9.10 -12.54 -20.14
CA ILE A 40 -8.68 -12.37 -21.54
C ILE A 40 -7.21 -12.04 -21.57
N VAL A 41 -6.48 -12.72 -22.45
CA VAL A 41 -5.07 -12.48 -22.74
C VAL A 41 -4.95 -11.68 -24.03
N PHE A 42 -4.16 -10.64 -24.00
CA PHE A 42 -3.79 -9.80 -25.14
C PHE A 42 -2.32 -10.09 -25.46
N GLU A 43 -2.11 -11.06 -26.34
CA GLU A 43 -0.77 -11.63 -26.60
C GLU A 43 0.21 -10.59 -27.16
N GLU A 44 -0.23 -9.75 -28.11
CA GLU A 44 0.62 -8.73 -28.72
C GLU A 44 1.12 -7.70 -27.70
N GLN A 45 0.27 -7.29 -26.75
CA GLN A 45 0.59 -6.34 -25.70
C GLN A 45 1.22 -7.02 -24.48
N ARG A 46 1.26 -8.38 -24.45
CA ARG A 46 1.68 -9.18 -23.29
C ARG A 46 0.96 -8.80 -22.00
N MET A 47 -0.35 -8.57 -22.10
CA MET A 47 -1.20 -8.13 -21.02
C MET A 47 -2.33 -9.13 -20.76
N VAL A 48 -2.84 -9.13 -19.54
CA VAL A 48 -4.04 -9.88 -19.15
C VAL A 48 -4.99 -8.96 -18.40
N ALA A 49 -6.27 -9.06 -18.74
CA ALA A 49 -7.36 -8.44 -18.01
C ALA A 49 -8.26 -9.55 -17.44
N LYS A 50 -8.58 -9.47 -16.12
CA LYS A 50 -9.36 -10.51 -15.46
C LYS A 50 -10.13 -10.00 -14.25
N PHE A 51 -11.22 -10.71 -13.96
CA PHE A 51 -11.92 -10.59 -12.70
C PHE A 51 -11.35 -11.58 -11.68
N VAL A 52 -11.11 -11.10 -10.45
CA VAL A 52 -10.56 -11.89 -9.35
C VAL A 52 -11.46 -11.73 -8.14
N SER A 53 -11.99 -12.84 -7.66
CA SER A 53 -12.75 -12.86 -6.40
C SER A 53 -11.81 -12.72 -5.20
N LYS A 54 -12.13 -11.78 -4.29
CA LYS A 54 -11.41 -11.56 -3.04
C LYS A 54 -12.37 -11.58 -1.86
N GLY A 55 -12.09 -12.44 -0.88
CA GLY A 55 -12.75 -12.40 0.42
C GLY A 55 -12.40 -11.13 1.18
N ILE A 56 -13.38 -10.56 1.85
CA ILE A 56 -13.20 -9.48 2.82
C ILE A 56 -13.29 -10.12 4.21
N TYR A 57 -12.26 -9.90 5.03
CA TYR A 57 -12.13 -10.55 6.32
C TYR A 57 -12.11 -9.53 7.45
N GLN A 58 -12.81 -9.84 8.50
CA GLN A 58 -12.62 -9.23 9.80
C GLN A 58 -11.62 -10.08 10.58
N THR A 59 -10.60 -9.44 11.17
CA THR A 59 -9.57 -10.12 11.96
C THR A 59 -9.73 -9.75 13.42
N ASP A 60 -9.78 -10.75 14.27
CA ASP A 60 -9.62 -10.61 15.72
C ASP A 60 -8.14 -10.41 16.02
N TYR A 61 -7.71 -9.13 16.06
CA TYR A 61 -6.30 -8.79 16.28
C TYR A 61 -5.87 -9.05 17.71
N GLU A 62 -6.72 -8.85 18.71
CA GLU A 62 -6.39 -9.03 20.11
C GLU A 62 -6.16 -10.52 20.42
N GLY A 63 -7.11 -11.37 20.08
CA GLY A 63 -6.96 -12.83 20.24
C GLY A 63 -5.79 -13.39 19.41
N PHE A 64 -5.53 -12.84 18.22
CA PHE A 64 -4.39 -13.25 17.44
C PHE A 64 -3.06 -12.80 18.06
N ASN A 65 -2.99 -11.60 18.62
CA ASN A 65 -1.79 -11.11 19.31
C ASN A 65 -1.51 -11.91 20.59
N GLU A 66 -2.53 -12.28 21.38
CA GLU A 66 -2.39 -13.19 22.51
C GLU A 66 -1.84 -14.57 22.07
N TYR A 67 -2.36 -15.11 20.97
CA TYR A 67 -1.85 -16.35 20.41
C TYR A 67 -0.37 -16.23 20.01
N LEU A 68 0.01 -15.12 19.35
CA LEU A 68 1.41 -14.85 18.97
C LEU A 68 2.31 -14.64 20.20
N HIS A 69 1.79 -14.04 21.27
CA HIS A 69 2.49 -13.92 22.55
C HIS A 69 2.78 -15.29 23.15
N ASN A 70 1.77 -16.16 23.22
CA ASN A 70 1.90 -17.52 23.75
C ASN A 70 2.87 -18.40 22.94
N LYS A 71 3.08 -18.06 21.67
CA LYS A 71 4.09 -18.69 20.80
C LYS A 71 5.47 -18.01 20.87
N GLY A 72 5.63 -16.95 21.66
CA GLY A 72 6.88 -16.17 21.75
C GLY A 72 7.22 -15.40 20.47
N MET A 73 6.23 -15.08 19.63
CA MET A 73 6.43 -14.47 18.33
C MET A 73 6.00 -13.00 18.26
N LEU A 74 5.22 -12.52 19.24
CA LEU A 74 4.54 -11.23 19.19
C LEU A 74 5.48 -10.05 18.83
N PRO A 75 6.62 -9.80 19.50
CA PRO A 75 7.48 -8.66 19.19
C PRO A 75 8.19 -8.78 17.85
N PHE A 76 8.30 -10.01 17.32
CA PHE A 76 8.94 -10.24 16.02
C PHE A 76 8.03 -9.95 14.82
N VAL A 77 6.72 -10.04 15.00
CA VAL A 77 5.75 -9.97 13.89
C VAL A 77 4.78 -8.81 13.98
N CYS A 78 4.62 -8.17 15.14
CA CYS A 78 3.71 -7.04 15.31
C CYS A 78 4.44 -5.70 15.30
N ASP A 79 3.80 -4.69 14.71
CA ASP A 79 4.11 -3.28 14.88
C ASP A 79 2.99 -2.64 15.71
N ILE A 80 3.31 -1.66 16.57
CA ILE A 80 2.27 -0.93 17.33
C ILE A 80 1.61 0.09 16.40
N ASP A 81 0.26 0.15 16.42
CA ASP A 81 -0.49 1.18 15.73
C ASP A 81 -0.47 2.50 16.53
N GLY A 82 0.46 3.39 16.19
CA GLY A 82 0.61 4.67 16.87
C GLY A 82 -0.61 5.60 16.80
N ARG A 83 -1.57 5.37 15.88
CA ARG A 83 -2.81 6.13 15.86
C ARG A 83 -3.70 5.74 17.03
N ARG A 84 -3.83 4.44 17.27
CA ARG A 84 -4.63 3.91 18.39
C ARG A 84 -4.01 4.26 19.75
N ILE A 85 -2.67 4.28 19.84
CA ILE A 85 -1.98 4.74 21.05
C ILE A 85 -2.31 6.21 21.36
N ASN A 86 -2.31 7.08 20.33
CA ASN A 86 -2.64 8.50 20.52
C ASN A 86 -4.06 8.75 21.03
N GLU A 87 -4.98 7.80 20.87
CA GLU A 87 -6.35 7.85 21.38
C GLU A 87 -6.45 7.39 22.86
N ASN A 88 -5.39 6.83 23.43
CA ASN A 88 -5.33 6.31 24.79
C ASN A 88 -4.25 7.06 25.58
N LEU A 89 -4.65 7.97 26.47
CA LEU A 89 -3.74 8.83 27.24
C LEU A 89 -2.73 8.04 28.08
N TYR A 90 -3.18 6.98 28.75
CA TYR A 90 -2.31 6.14 29.59
C TYR A 90 -1.17 5.54 28.76
N TRP A 91 -1.51 4.83 27.68
CA TRP A 91 -0.50 4.19 26.84
C TRP A 91 0.36 5.20 26.07
N LYS A 92 -0.17 6.37 25.76
CA LYS A 92 0.61 7.43 25.11
C LYS A 92 1.73 7.95 26.03
N GLU A 93 1.44 8.15 27.31
CA GLU A 93 2.42 8.59 28.32
C GLU A 93 3.42 7.47 28.63
N GLU A 94 2.93 6.24 28.84
CA GLU A 94 3.74 5.07 29.18
C GLU A 94 4.73 4.68 28.08
N LEU A 95 4.38 4.90 26.82
CA LEU A 95 5.20 4.51 25.67
C LEU A 95 5.98 5.67 25.03
N GLU A 96 5.99 6.86 25.63
CA GLU A 96 6.65 8.03 25.04
C GLU A 96 8.15 7.80 24.79
N ASP A 97 8.84 7.20 25.75
CA ASP A 97 10.29 6.95 25.70
C ASP A 97 10.68 5.85 24.67
N PHE A 98 9.70 5.08 24.20
CA PHE A 98 9.91 4.01 23.21
C PHE A 98 9.58 4.43 21.79
N GLN A 99 9.32 5.72 21.55
CA GLN A 99 9.05 6.22 20.19
C GLN A 99 10.33 6.24 19.36
N ASN A 100 10.23 5.74 18.14
CA ASN A 100 11.28 5.90 17.15
C ASN A 100 11.36 7.36 16.67
N GLU A 101 12.43 7.71 15.98
CA GLU A 101 12.58 9.01 15.35
C GLU A 101 11.37 9.37 14.50
N THR A 102 10.91 10.62 14.65
CA THR A 102 9.75 11.13 13.91
C THR A 102 10.04 11.16 12.42
N ALA A 103 9.26 10.41 11.65
CA ALA A 103 9.32 10.43 10.20
C ALA A 103 8.38 11.51 9.64
N TYR A 104 8.81 12.15 8.55
CA TYR A 104 8.06 13.25 7.92
C TYR A 104 7.66 12.94 6.48
N TYR A 105 6.57 13.54 6.04
CA TYR A 105 6.13 13.53 4.65
C TYR A 105 5.61 14.88 4.21
N VAL A 106 5.64 15.11 2.90
CA VAL A 106 5.25 16.39 2.30
C VAL A 106 3.87 16.28 1.69
N VAL A 107 3.00 17.26 1.98
CA VAL A 107 1.64 17.36 1.45
C VAL A 107 1.45 18.70 0.74
N PRO A 108 1.18 18.70 -0.57
CA PRO A 108 0.76 19.90 -1.28
C PRO A 108 -0.71 20.21 -1.00
N SER A 109 -1.03 21.49 -0.86
CA SER A 109 -2.39 22.02 -0.81
C SER A 109 -2.54 23.09 -1.89
N PHE A 110 -3.66 23.09 -2.61
CA PHE A 110 -3.85 23.94 -3.77
C PHE A 110 -4.91 25.03 -3.53
N ASN A 111 -4.57 26.28 -3.90
CA ASN A 111 -5.53 27.37 -4.04
C ASN A 111 -6.31 27.21 -5.36
N LYS A 112 -7.20 28.17 -5.67
CA LYS A 112 -8.01 28.17 -6.91
C LYS A 112 -7.13 28.01 -8.17
N LYS A 113 -6.06 28.78 -8.29
CA LYS A 113 -5.12 28.74 -9.42
C LYS A 113 -4.41 27.38 -9.54
N GLY A 114 -4.01 26.78 -8.41
CA GLY A 114 -3.42 25.45 -8.40
C GLY A 114 -4.42 24.33 -8.74
N LYS A 115 -5.68 24.49 -8.35
CA LYS A 115 -6.76 23.56 -8.74
C LYS A 115 -7.07 23.64 -10.22
N GLU A 116 -7.11 24.84 -10.80
CA GLU A 116 -7.34 25.05 -12.23
C GLU A 116 -6.29 24.34 -13.10
N LEU A 117 -5.01 24.33 -12.68
CA LEU A 117 -3.96 23.57 -13.37
C LEU A 117 -4.15 22.04 -13.34
N ASN A 118 -4.94 21.53 -12.39
CA ASN A 118 -5.20 20.11 -12.19
C ASN A 118 -6.60 19.68 -12.66
N GLN A 119 -7.35 20.57 -13.33
CA GLN A 119 -8.75 20.32 -13.72
C GLN A 119 -8.92 19.46 -14.97
N TYR A 120 -7.85 19.14 -15.68
CA TYR A 120 -7.95 18.31 -16.88
C TYR A 120 -8.54 16.93 -16.56
N GLU A 121 -9.69 16.65 -17.20
CA GLU A 121 -10.31 15.35 -17.17
C GLU A 121 -9.98 14.60 -18.47
N PRO A 122 -9.44 13.40 -18.38
CA PRO A 122 -9.16 12.61 -19.56
C PRO A 122 -10.47 12.14 -20.20
N VAL A 123 -10.53 12.26 -21.53
CA VAL A 123 -11.64 11.70 -22.32
C VAL A 123 -11.10 10.42 -22.97
N ILE A 124 -11.60 9.27 -22.53
CA ILE A 124 -11.23 8.00 -23.13
C ILE A 124 -12.16 7.73 -24.31
N PRO A 125 -11.63 7.59 -25.53
CA PRO A 125 -12.44 7.29 -26.67
C PRO A 125 -13.06 5.88 -26.57
N ASP A 126 -14.26 5.70 -27.10
CA ASP A 126 -14.83 4.36 -27.24
C ASP A 126 -14.06 3.60 -28.33
N LYS A 127 -13.17 2.73 -27.90
CA LYS A 127 -12.28 1.91 -28.72
C LYS A 127 -12.47 0.44 -28.37
N ASP A 128 -11.98 -0.43 -29.25
CA ASP A 128 -11.88 -1.86 -28.96
C ASP A 128 -10.97 -2.14 -27.76
N GLU A 129 -11.03 -3.34 -27.25
CA GLU A 129 -10.32 -3.75 -26.04
C GLU A 129 -8.80 -3.73 -26.23
N GLU A 130 -8.31 -4.12 -27.40
CA GLU A 130 -6.87 -4.16 -27.72
C GLU A 130 -6.27 -2.75 -27.71
N THR A 131 -6.98 -1.78 -28.33
CA THR A 131 -6.59 -0.37 -28.29
C THR A 131 -6.60 0.18 -26.85
N LEU A 132 -7.61 -0.15 -26.05
CA LEU A 132 -7.68 0.28 -24.65
C LEU A 132 -6.54 -0.34 -23.82
N ILE A 133 -6.17 -1.58 -24.04
CA ILE A 133 -5.05 -2.24 -23.37
C ILE A 133 -3.72 -1.58 -23.74
N LEU A 134 -3.52 -1.24 -25.01
CA LEU A 134 -2.33 -0.51 -25.47
C LEU A 134 -2.24 0.89 -24.80
N LEU A 135 -3.36 1.60 -24.73
CA LEU A 135 -3.44 2.89 -24.00
C LEU A 135 -3.12 2.71 -22.51
N PHE A 136 -3.66 1.68 -21.88
CA PHE A 136 -3.39 1.37 -20.48
C PHE A 136 -1.89 1.10 -20.22
N GLU A 137 -1.25 0.30 -21.07
CA GLU A 137 0.18 0.00 -20.96
C GLU A 137 1.04 1.26 -21.14
N THR A 138 0.72 2.08 -22.16
CA THR A 138 1.41 3.32 -22.44
C THR A 138 1.28 4.31 -21.28
N ASN A 139 0.05 4.52 -20.79
CA ASN A 139 -0.21 5.35 -19.63
C ASN A 139 0.56 4.84 -18.40
N ARG A 140 0.57 3.53 -18.14
CA ARG A 140 1.28 2.94 -17.00
C ARG A 140 2.77 3.28 -17.03
N LYS A 141 3.44 3.12 -18.18
CA LYS A 141 4.87 3.44 -18.34
C LYS A 141 5.14 4.94 -18.07
N GLN A 142 4.29 5.81 -18.61
CA GLN A 142 4.42 7.26 -18.38
C GLN A 142 4.15 7.64 -16.92
N LEU A 143 3.15 7.02 -16.31
CA LEU A 143 2.79 7.25 -14.92
C LEU A 143 3.91 6.80 -13.96
N ASP A 144 4.54 5.66 -14.20
CA ASP A 144 5.66 5.17 -13.38
C ASP A 144 6.82 6.18 -13.39
N VAL A 145 7.20 6.71 -14.56
CA VAL A 145 8.21 7.77 -14.69
C VAL A 145 7.79 9.05 -13.94
N ALA A 146 6.52 9.46 -14.06
CA ALA A 146 6.02 10.65 -13.39
C ALA A 146 5.98 10.48 -11.85
N ILE A 147 5.65 9.28 -11.36
CA ILE A 147 5.70 8.92 -9.94
C ILE A 147 7.13 9.01 -9.42
N ASP A 148 8.09 8.36 -10.08
CA ASP A 148 9.49 8.34 -9.65
C ASP A 148 10.06 9.78 -9.57
N LYS A 149 9.74 10.60 -10.56
CA LYS A 149 10.13 12.03 -10.58
C LYS A 149 9.52 12.78 -9.40
N TYR A 150 8.25 12.54 -9.07
CA TYR A 150 7.59 13.19 -7.95
C TYR A 150 8.10 12.70 -6.60
N GLU A 151 8.35 11.39 -6.44
CA GLU A 151 8.92 10.83 -5.22
C GLU A 151 10.34 11.34 -4.97
N GLY A 152 11.18 11.40 -6.01
CA GLY A 152 12.52 12.00 -5.92
C GLY A 152 12.43 13.47 -5.50
N PHE A 153 11.46 14.21 -6.06
CA PHE A 153 11.22 15.60 -5.71
C PHE A 153 10.76 15.76 -4.23
N LYS A 154 9.85 14.92 -3.75
CA LYS A 154 9.40 14.94 -2.34
C LYS A 154 10.55 14.68 -1.36
N LYS A 155 11.45 13.73 -1.67
CA LYS A 155 12.65 13.47 -0.85
C LYS A 155 13.51 14.74 -0.70
N GLY A 156 13.69 15.48 -1.80
CA GLY A 156 14.42 16.75 -1.76
C GLY A 156 13.70 17.88 -0.99
N LEU A 157 12.37 17.85 -0.92
CA LEU A 157 11.59 18.79 -0.12
C LEU A 157 11.67 18.49 1.39
N ILE A 158 11.67 17.21 1.79
CA ILE A 158 11.82 16.80 3.19
C ILE A 158 13.15 17.31 3.78
N LEU A 159 14.20 17.39 2.95
CA LEU A 159 15.53 17.88 3.36
C LEU A 159 15.63 19.43 3.36
N CYS A 160 14.58 20.15 2.97
CA CYS A 160 14.62 21.62 2.89
C CYS A 160 14.53 22.24 4.29
N GLU A 161 15.59 22.90 4.74
CA GLU A 161 15.67 23.51 6.08
C GLU A 161 14.57 24.56 6.33
N GLU A 162 14.23 25.36 5.32
CA GLU A 162 13.15 26.34 5.44
C GLU A 162 11.79 25.65 5.67
N LEU A 163 11.54 24.50 5.01
CA LEU A 163 10.31 23.73 5.20
C LEU A 163 10.30 23.02 6.56
N LYS A 164 11.45 22.55 7.03
CA LYS A 164 11.58 21.98 8.37
C LYS A 164 11.29 23.01 9.47
N SER A 165 11.86 24.22 9.32
CA SER A 165 11.67 25.32 10.28
C SER A 165 10.24 25.85 10.29
N LYS A 166 9.68 26.17 9.13
CA LYS A 166 8.35 26.81 9.02
C LYS A 166 7.18 25.83 8.99
N ARG A 167 7.44 24.53 8.79
CA ARG A 167 6.45 23.45 8.62
C ARG A 167 5.49 23.65 7.44
N LYS A 168 5.36 24.85 6.92
CA LYS A 168 4.50 25.19 5.77
C LYS A 168 5.10 26.34 5.00
N LEU A 169 5.20 26.18 3.67
CA LEU A 169 5.67 27.21 2.76
C LEU A 169 4.59 27.53 1.71
N PRO A 170 4.18 28.80 1.59
CA PRO A 170 3.27 29.24 0.55
C PRO A 170 3.99 29.34 -0.81
N HIS A 171 3.22 29.19 -1.88
CA HIS A 171 3.65 29.43 -3.26
C HIS A 171 2.45 29.88 -4.12
N SER A 172 2.69 30.32 -5.35
CA SER A 172 1.65 30.89 -6.24
C SER A 172 0.45 29.97 -6.48
N TYR A 173 0.62 28.67 -6.36
CA TYR A 173 -0.43 27.66 -6.60
C TYR A 173 -1.02 27.06 -5.30
N GLY A 174 -0.60 27.55 -4.13
CA GLY A 174 -1.06 27.04 -2.83
C GLY A 174 0.02 27.01 -1.77
N SER A 175 0.22 25.88 -1.13
CA SER A 175 1.26 25.70 -0.10
C SER A 175 1.74 24.26 -0.06
N ILE A 176 2.94 24.07 0.50
CA ILE A 176 3.48 22.76 0.87
C ILE A 176 3.60 22.68 2.39
N SER A 177 3.14 21.61 2.97
CA SER A 177 3.25 21.35 4.40
C SER A 177 4.11 20.13 4.64
N LEU A 178 5.00 20.21 5.62
CA LEU A 178 5.70 19.08 6.21
C LEU A 178 4.85 18.54 7.36
N ARG A 179 4.45 17.29 7.28
CA ARG A 179 3.63 16.60 8.28
C ARG A 179 4.38 15.43 8.86
N GLU A 180 4.08 15.11 10.09
CA GLU A 180 4.59 13.95 10.78
C GLU A 180 3.74 12.71 10.45
N TYR A 181 4.41 11.58 10.26
CA TYR A 181 3.72 10.30 10.30
C TYR A 181 3.24 10.02 11.73
N PRO A 182 2.21 9.19 11.92
CA PRO A 182 1.90 8.67 13.24
C PRO A 182 3.15 8.08 13.89
N PRO A 183 3.32 8.21 15.21
CA PRO A 183 4.50 7.67 15.89
C PRO A 183 4.63 6.16 15.63
N SER A 184 5.85 5.72 15.46
CA SER A 184 6.23 4.32 15.46
C SER A 184 7.06 4.04 16.71
N TYR A 185 7.07 2.79 17.16
CA TYR A 185 7.62 2.41 18.44
C TYR A 185 8.63 1.27 18.29
N ASP A 186 9.58 1.17 19.23
CA ASP A 186 10.41 0.00 19.40
C ASP A 186 9.62 -1.10 20.13
N GLN A 187 9.01 -1.99 19.37
CA GLN A 187 8.20 -3.08 19.89
C GLN A 187 8.99 -4.08 20.76
N PHE A 188 10.30 -4.22 20.54
CA PHE A 188 11.14 -5.10 21.35
C PHE A 188 11.43 -4.49 22.71
N ALA A 189 11.79 -3.21 22.76
CA ALA A 189 12.00 -2.51 24.01
C ALA A 189 10.72 -2.50 24.84
N ILE A 190 9.56 -2.17 24.24
CA ILE A 190 8.27 -2.19 24.92
C ILE A 190 7.94 -3.60 25.47
N TYR A 191 8.12 -4.63 24.68
CA TYR A 191 7.82 -6.00 25.11
C TYR A 191 8.67 -6.42 26.30
N ASN A 192 9.95 -6.02 26.35
CA ASN A 192 10.88 -6.41 27.39
C ASN A 192 10.76 -5.56 28.66
N GLU A 193 10.46 -4.27 28.56
CA GLU A 193 10.51 -3.33 29.68
C GLU A 193 9.10 -3.03 30.25
N VAL A 194 8.09 -2.92 29.38
CA VAL A 194 6.70 -2.62 29.78
C VAL A 194 5.84 -3.90 29.84
N GLY A 195 6.16 -4.88 29.00
CA GLY A 195 5.42 -6.14 28.92
C GLY A 195 4.60 -6.27 27.64
N PRO A 196 3.83 -7.38 27.51
CA PRO A 196 3.13 -7.73 26.27
C PRO A 196 1.86 -6.94 26.02
N ASP A 197 1.23 -6.34 27.05
CA ASP A 197 -0.14 -5.82 26.99
C ASP A 197 -0.36 -4.77 25.92
N ALA A 198 0.59 -3.83 25.77
CA ALA A 198 0.51 -2.82 24.73
C ALA A 198 0.54 -3.43 23.33
N LEU A 199 1.36 -4.48 23.09
CA LEU A 199 1.42 -5.17 21.82
C LEU A 199 0.19 -6.05 21.60
N ILE A 200 -0.37 -6.66 22.64
CA ILE A 200 -1.60 -7.44 22.52
C ILE A 200 -2.75 -6.52 22.10
N GLN A 201 -2.92 -5.41 22.79
CA GLN A 201 -4.05 -4.51 22.60
C GLN A 201 -3.94 -3.66 21.32
N PHE A 202 -2.75 -3.15 20.99
CA PHE A 202 -2.53 -2.19 19.89
C PHE A 202 -1.63 -2.72 18.78
N GLY A 203 -1.12 -3.93 18.91
CA GLY A 203 -0.28 -4.55 17.91
C GLY A 203 -1.05 -4.85 16.62
N LYS A 204 -0.39 -4.60 15.50
CA LYS A 204 -0.87 -4.99 14.17
C LYS A 204 0.16 -5.90 13.52
N PRO A 205 -0.19 -7.16 13.24
CA PRO A 205 0.72 -8.10 12.62
C PRO A 205 1.19 -7.64 11.25
N ASN A 206 2.49 -7.62 11.04
CA ASN A 206 3.12 -7.34 9.77
C ASN A 206 3.11 -8.60 8.90
N LEU A 207 2.30 -8.60 7.86
CA LEU A 207 2.08 -9.79 7.02
C LEU A 207 3.38 -10.32 6.39
N LYS A 208 4.32 -9.44 6.01
CA LYS A 208 5.60 -9.87 5.43
C LYS A 208 6.49 -10.59 6.44
N ARG A 209 6.49 -10.13 7.70
CA ARG A 209 7.22 -10.80 8.77
C ARG A 209 6.53 -12.12 9.14
N LEU A 210 5.21 -12.10 9.29
CA LEU A 210 4.42 -13.30 9.58
C LEU A 210 4.60 -14.38 8.50
N ASP A 211 4.62 -14.01 7.23
CA ASP A 211 4.87 -14.93 6.12
C ASP A 211 6.21 -15.69 6.25
N LYS A 212 7.26 -15.02 6.74
CA LYS A 212 8.56 -15.69 6.99
C LYS A 212 8.46 -16.76 8.08
N PHE A 213 7.64 -16.55 9.10
CA PHE A 213 7.39 -17.54 10.15
C PHE A 213 6.55 -18.73 9.65
N ILE A 214 5.58 -18.45 8.76
CA ILE A 214 4.81 -19.49 8.06
C ILE A 214 5.72 -20.32 7.14
N GLU A 215 6.58 -19.68 6.35
CA GLU A 215 7.54 -20.36 5.47
C GLU A 215 8.51 -21.24 6.25
N LYS A 216 8.91 -20.83 7.45
CA LYS A 216 9.73 -21.63 8.37
C LYS A 216 8.93 -22.71 9.10
N GLY A 217 7.63 -22.80 8.91
CA GLY A 217 6.75 -23.78 9.58
C GLY A 217 6.59 -23.56 11.09
N LEU A 218 6.94 -22.38 11.61
CA LEU A 218 6.80 -22.05 13.05
C LEU A 218 5.33 -21.75 13.42
N ILE A 219 4.56 -21.32 12.44
CA ILE A 219 3.11 -21.13 12.51
C ILE A 219 2.50 -21.60 11.18
N SER A 220 1.33 -22.18 11.20
CA SER A 220 0.62 -22.58 9.99
C SER A 220 -0.34 -21.51 9.50
N LYS A 221 -0.61 -21.48 8.19
CA LYS A 221 -1.65 -20.60 7.64
C LYS A 221 -3.01 -20.86 8.27
N LYS A 222 -3.34 -22.13 8.59
CA LYS A 222 -4.61 -22.52 9.24
C LYS A 222 -4.75 -21.88 10.62
N GLU A 223 -3.68 -21.83 11.41
CA GLU A 223 -3.68 -21.17 12.73
C GLU A 223 -3.91 -19.66 12.59
N VAL A 224 -3.29 -19.01 11.59
CA VAL A 224 -3.49 -17.56 11.31
C VAL A 224 -4.92 -17.28 10.83
N ASP A 225 -5.45 -18.15 9.98
CA ASP A 225 -6.79 -17.97 9.40
C ASP A 225 -7.91 -18.26 10.40
N ALA A 226 -7.64 -18.96 11.53
CA ALA A 226 -8.59 -19.17 12.62
C ALA A 226 -9.05 -17.86 13.30
N PHE A 227 -8.24 -16.80 13.22
CA PHE A 227 -8.57 -15.47 13.75
C PHE A 227 -9.22 -14.54 12.72
N LYS A 228 -9.60 -15.06 11.54
CA LYS A 228 -10.24 -14.32 10.46
C LYS A 228 -11.61 -14.87 10.16
N THR A 229 -12.60 -14.00 10.21
CA THR A 229 -13.96 -14.31 9.76
C THR A 229 -14.21 -13.64 8.42
N GLN A 230 -14.57 -14.41 7.40
CA GLN A 230 -14.97 -13.84 6.14
C GLN A 230 -16.36 -13.20 6.31
N ILE A 231 -16.42 -11.87 6.11
CA ILE A 231 -17.63 -11.07 6.28
C ILE A 231 -18.28 -10.71 4.94
N ASP A 232 -17.51 -10.71 3.85
CA ASP A 232 -18.01 -10.38 2.52
C ASP A 232 -17.06 -10.90 1.43
N GLN A 233 -17.46 -10.76 0.17
CA GLN A 233 -16.68 -11.12 -0.98
C GLN A 233 -16.87 -10.06 -2.07
N ARG A 234 -15.78 -9.58 -2.65
CA ARG A 234 -15.81 -8.62 -3.74
C ARG A 234 -15.16 -9.18 -4.99
N LEU A 235 -15.63 -8.70 -6.13
CA LEU A 235 -15.06 -9.01 -7.42
C LEU A 235 -14.19 -7.83 -7.89
N ASP A 236 -12.87 -8.01 -7.80
CA ASP A 236 -11.90 -7.03 -8.29
C ASP A 236 -11.62 -7.26 -9.78
N PHE A 237 -11.53 -6.18 -10.54
CA PHE A 237 -11.03 -6.22 -11.91
C PHE A 237 -9.57 -5.80 -11.94
N VAL A 238 -8.74 -6.56 -12.66
CA VAL A 238 -7.28 -6.36 -12.69
C VAL A 238 -6.79 -6.41 -14.13
N VAL A 239 -5.94 -5.43 -14.47
CA VAL A 239 -5.17 -5.39 -15.72
C VAL A 239 -3.69 -5.40 -15.37
N MET A 240 -2.94 -6.39 -15.86
CA MET A 240 -1.51 -6.54 -15.55
C MET A 240 -0.76 -7.16 -16.72
N SER A 241 0.58 -7.07 -16.71
CA SER A 241 1.39 -7.80 -17.71
C SER A 241 1.41 -9.31 -17.40
N LEU A 242 1.52 -10.12 -18.45
CA LEU A 242 1.69 -11.57 -18.33
C LEU A 242 2.90 -11.94 -17.47
N ASP A 243 4.00 -11.19 -17.58
CA ASP A 243 5.19 -11.40 -16.76
C ASP A 243 4.92 -11.13 -15.27
N SER A 244 4.03 -10.19 -14.96
CA SER A 244 3.62 -9.93 -13.57
C SER A 244 2.72 -11.03 -13.04
N GLU A 245 1.80 -11.52 -13.85
CA GLU A 245 0.95 -12.68 -13.52
C GLU A 245 1.81 -13.92 -13.27
N GLN A 246 2.75 -14.21 -14.18
CA GLN A 246 3.66 -15.36 -14.06
C GLN A 246 4.51 -15.27 -12.78
N ARG A 247 5.11 -14.11 -12.51
CA ARG A 247 5.87 -13.90 -11.26
C ARG A 247 5.02 -14.10 -10.00
N MET A 248 3.75 -13.72 -10.02
CA MET A 248 2.85 -13.99 -8.89
C MET A 248 2.60 -15.48 -8.70
N LEU A 249 2.41 -16.22 -9.78
CA LEU A 249 2.24 -17.69 -9.76
C LEU A 249 3.51 -18.39 -9.29
N ASP A 250 4.67 -18.01 -9.81
CA ASP A 250 5.97 -18.58 -9.43
C ASP A 250 6.28 -18.32 -7.95
N ASN A 251 6.01 -17.11 -7.46
CA ASN A 251 6.16 -16.78 -6.04
C ASN A 251 5.22 -17.63 -5.16
N PHE A 252 3.97 -17.82 -5.60
CA PHE A 252 3.02 -18.65 -4.89
C PHE A 252 3.49 -20.12 -4.83
N HIS A 253 3.90 -20.71 -5.98
CA HIS A 253 4.41 -22.08 -6.05
C HIS A 253 5.67 -22.24 -5.21
N SER A 254 6.63 -21.34 -5.32
CA SER A 254 7.87 -21.37 -4.53
C SER A 254 7.61 -21.29 -3.03
N LYS A 255 6.62 -20.51 -2.61
CA LYS A 255 6.19 -20.45 -1.19
C LYS A 255 5.58 -21.77 -0.74
N GLN A 256 4.72 -22.39 -1.56
CA GLN A 256 4.11 -23.69 -1.24
C GLN A 256 5.17 -24.79 -1.11
N LEU A 257 6.13 -24.84 -2.03
CA LEU A 257 7.23 -25.81 -1.99
C LEU A 257 8.06 -25.67 -0.70
N ARG A 258 8.42 -24.43 -0.32
CA ARG A 258 9.16 -24.17 0.94
C ARG A 258 8.39 -24.68 2.17
N ILE A 259 7.08 -24.43 2.25
CA ILE A 259 6.23 -24.90 3.34
C ILE A 259 6.25 -26.45 3.41
N ILE A 260 6.11 -27.11 2.26
CA ILE A 260 6.14 -28.58 2.20
C ILE A 260 7.51 -29.14 2.63
N GLU A 261 8.61 -28.53 2.19
CA GLU A 261 9.96 -28.94 2.59
C GLU A 261 10.19 -28.80 4.10
N GLU A 262 9.77 -27.68 4.68
CA GLU A 262 9.89 -27.47 6.13
C GLU A 262 9.02 -28.43 6.94
N GLN A 263 7.83 -28.78 6.46
CA GLN A 263 6.98 -29.81 7.08
C GLN A 263 7.66 -31.18 7.05
N LYS A 264 8.31 -31.55 5.93
CA LYS A 264 9.05 -32.82 5.82
C LYS A 264 10.26 -32.91 6.74
N LYS A 265 10.97 -31.78 7.01
CA LYS A 265 12.11 -31.74 7.95
C LYS A 265 11.69 -31.93 9.41
N ARG A 266 10.42 -31.71 9.73
CA ARG A 266 9.86 -31.78 11.10
C ARG A 266 9.13 -33.08 11.40
N ALA A 267 8.75 -33.82 10.36
CA ALA A 267 8.17 -35.15 10.46
C ALA A 267 9.24 -36.23 10.59
#